data_5b6d694ef240dc1d300bf5f97678cace
#
_entry.id   5b6d694ef240dc1d300bf5f97678cace
#
_cell.length_a   1.000
_cell.length_b   1.000
_cell.length_c   1.000
_cell.angle_alpha   90.00
_cell.angle_beta   90.00
_cell.angle_gamma   90.00
#
_symmetry.space_group_name_H-M   'P 1'
#
loop_
_entity.id
_entity.type
_entity.pdbx_description
1 polymer ?
#
loop_
_entity_poly.entity_id
_entity_poly.type
_entity_poly.pdbx_seq_one_letter_code
_entity_poly.pdbx_strand_id
1 'polypeptide(L)' 'MEWVPARDGKLPEGRRVVEGGYESSGAKLYHALGVVNGVKVPGKAGEHLGGANLPFGGQEHVVREYEVLCWR' A
#
# COMPACT_ATOMS: atom_id res chain seq x y z
N MET A 1 2.05 -13.69 -7.95
CA MET A 1 1.70 -12.33 -7.49
C MET A 1 2.55 -11.31 -8.20
N GLU A 2 2.07 -10.09 -8.31
CA GLU A 2 2.83 -9.01 -8.93
C GLU A 2 2.46 -7.67 -8.30
N TRP A 3 3.37 -6.71 -8.42
CA TRP A 3 3.15 -5.35 -7.96
C TRP A 3 2.47 -4.54 -9.07
N VAL A 4 1.38 -3.87 -8.73
CA VAL A 4 0.57 -3.11 -9.69
C VAL A 4 0.44 -1.66 -9.21
N PRO A 5 0.71 -0.67 -10.07
CA PRO A 5 0.61 0.74 -9.66
C PRO A 5 -0.79 1.13 -9.19
N ALA A 6 -0.82 1.96 -8.15
CA ALA A 6 -2.05 2.53 -7.60
C ALA A 6 -1.74 3.89 -6.98
N ARG A 7 -2.77 4.62 -6.57
CA ARG A 7 -2.60 5.95 -6.00
C ARG A 7 -3.79 6.37 -5.16
N ASP A 8 -3.57 7.35 -4.28
CA ASP A 8 -4.61 8.06 -3.51
C ASP A 8 -5.50 7.15 -2.65
N GLY A 9 -4.93 6.07 -2.14
CA GLY A 9 -5.66 5.10 -1.33
C GLY A 9 -6.51 4.13 -2.14
N LYS A 10 -6.53 4.28 -3.46
CA LYS A 10 -7.31 3.41 -4.33
C LYS A 10 -6.57 2.11 -4.62
N LEU A 11 -7.34 1.10 -5.00
CA LEU A 11 -6.80 -0.20 -5.42
C LEU A 11 -6.82 -0.29 -6.94
N PRO A 12 -5.93 -1.10 -7.55
CA PRO A 12 -5.93 -1.27 -9.00
C PRO A 12 -7.26 -1.89 -9.47
N GLU A 13 -7.86 -1.29 -10.49
CA GLU A 13 -9.10 -1.79 -11.06
C GLU A 13 -8.89 -3.11 -11.79
N GLY A 14 -9.89 -3.99 -11.70
CA GLY A 14 -9.87 -5.25 -12.41
C GLY A 14 -8.88 -6.26 -11.88
N ARG A 15 -8.29 -6.03 -10.73
CA ARG A 15 -7.29 -6.92 -10.14
C ARG A 15 -7.75 -7.45 -8.78
N ARG A 16 -7.34 -8.67 -8.46
CA ARG A 16 -7.56 -9.25 -7.14
C ARG A 16 -6.36 -8.92 -6.27
N VAL A 17 -6.62 -8.16 -5.21
CA VAL A 17 -5.57 -7.67 -4.33
C VAL A 17 -5.29 -8.67 -3.22
N VAL A 18 -4.01 -8.84 -2.88
CA VAL A 18 -3.61 -9.69 -1.76
C VAL A 18 -3.86 -8.92 -0.46
N GLU A 19 -4.68 -9.47 0.42
CA GLU A 19 -4.97 -8.82 1.70
C GLU A 19 -3.77 -8.93 2.64
N GLY A 20 -3.47 -7.83 3.33
CA GLY A 20 -2.33 -7.73 4.22
C GLY A 20 -2.70 -7.55 5.69
N GLY A 21 -3.97 -7.82 6.05
CA GLY A 21 -4.46 -7.71 7.42
C GLY A 21 -5.56 -6.69 7.57
N TYR A 22 -5.85 -6.34 8.83
CA TYR A 22 -6.93 -5.42 9.19
C TYR A 22 -6.44 -4.50 10.30
N GLU A 23 -6.98 -3.29 10.34
CA GLU A 23 -6.82 -2.44 11.49
C GLU A 23 -7.84 -2.80 12.58
N SER A 24 -7.66 -2.27 13.78
CA SER A 24 -8.58 -2.53 14.89
C SER A 24 -10.02 -2.12 14.59
N SER A 25 -10.21 -1.16 13.69
CA SER A 25 -11.53 -0.73 13.22
C SER A 25 -12.19 -1.71 12.25
N GLY A 26 -11.45 -2.73 11.79
CA GLY A 26 -11.92 -3.67 10.76
C GLY A 26 -11.60 -3.24 9.34
N ALA A 27 -10.97 -2.08 9.15
CA ALA A 27 -10.59 -1.62 7.82
C ALA A 27 -9.49 -2.49 7.23
N LYS A 28 -9.66 -2.91 5.98
CA LYS A 28 -8.71 -3.80 5.31
C LYS A 28 -7.41 -3.07 4.95
N LEU A 29 -6.31 -3.78 5.08
CA LEU A 29 -4.99 -3.33 4.68
C LEU A 29 -4.45 -4.24 3.58
N TYR A 30 -3.68 -3.64 2.68
CA TYR A 30 -3.09 -4.35 1.54
C TYR A 30 -1.59 -4.11 1.52
N HIS A 31 -0.82 -5.09 1.02
CA HIS A 31 0.62 -4.95 0.89
C HIS A 31 0.95 -3.88 -0.14
N ALA A 32 1.77 -2.93 0.22
CA ALA A 32 2.17 -1.83 -0.65
C ALA A 32 3.68 -1.73 -0.75
N LEU A 33 4.14 -1.14 -1.83
CA LEU A 33 5.55 -0.86 -2.07
C LEU A 33 5.62 0.56 -2.65
N GLY A 34 6.41 1.41 -2.03
CA GLY A 34 6.57 2.77 -2.49
C GLY A 34 8.01 3.24 -2.38
N VAL A 35 8.26 4.47 -2.78
CA VAL A 35 9.62 5.04 -2.76
C VAL A 35 9.70 6.13 -1.72
N VAL A 36 10.67 5.99 -0.81
CA VAL A 36 11.01 7.02 0.18
C VAL A 36 12.51 7.31 0.03
N ASN A 37 12.84 8.56 -0.22
CA ASN A 37 14.24 8.99 -0.42
C ASN A 37 15.00 8.12 -1.43
N GLY A 38 14.34 7.78 -2.54
CA GLY A 38 14.95 6.98 -3.60
C GLY A 38 15.06 5.49 -3.31
N VAL A 39 14.51 5.02 -2.19
CA VAL A 39 14.56 3.63 -1.77
C VAL A 39 13.16 3.02 -1.83
N LYS A 40 13.03 1.81 -2.39
CA LYS A 40 11.76 1.09 -2.36
C LYS A 40 11.54 0.52 -0.97
N VAL A 41 10.40 0.88 -0.37
CA VAL A 41 10.06 0.51 1.00
C VAL A 41 8.71 -0.20 1.00
N PRO A 42 8.62 -1.39 1.60
CA PRO A 42 7.34 -2.07 1.76
C PRO A 42 6.54 -1.47 2.93
N GLY A 43 5.22 -1.53 2.80
CA GLY A 43 4.32 -1.05 3.84
C GLY A 43 2.91 -1.51 3.57
N LYS A 44 1.94 -0.71 3.99
CA LYS A 44 0.52 -1.05 3.87
C LYS A 44 -0.25 0.10 3.25
N ALA A 45 -1.21 -0.26 2.40
CA ALA A 45 -2.15 0.69 1.83
C ALA A 45 -3.56 0.35 2.26
N GLY A 46 -4.44 1.34 2.29
CA GLY A 46 -5.84 1.16 2.59
C GLY A 46 -6.62 2.37 2.12
N GLU A 47 -7.87 2.18 1.76
CA GLU A 47 -8.71 3.27 1.27
C GLU A 47 -8.87 4.38 2.32
N HIS A 48 -8.97 4.00 3.58
CA HIS A 48 -9.11 4.93 4.70
C HIS A 48 -7.83 5.71 5.00
N LEU A 49 -6.67 5.28 4.45
CA LEU A 49 -5.39 5.95 4.67
C LEU A 49 -5.11 7.05 3.65
N GLY A 50 -5.82 7.05 2.53
CA GLY A 50 -5.60 8.01 1.45
C GLY A 50 -4.29 7.78 0.69
N GLY A 51 -3.60 6.70 0.96
CA GLY A 51 -2.32 6.37 0.35
C GLY A 51 -1.71 5.14 0.98
N ALA A 52 -0.41 5.00 0.87
CA ALA A 52 0.34 3.91 1.51
C ALA A 52 1.18 4.46 2.66
N ASN A 53 1.17 3.76 3.78
CA ASN A 53 2.03 4.06 4.92
C ASN A 53 3.28 3.20 4.83
N LEU A 54 4.44 3.84 4.73
CA LEU A 54 5.72 3.18 4.55
C LEU A 54 6.63 3.51 5.72
N PRO A 55 7.05 2.52 6.54
CA PRO A 55 7.98 2.77 7.63
C PRO A 55 9.40 2.94 7.09
N PHE A 56 10.05 4.04 7.43
CA PHE A 56 11.42 4.29 6.99
C PHE A 56 12.11 5.27 7.96
N GLY A 57 13.31 4.91 8.40
CA GLY A 57 14.09 5.76 9.29
C GLY A 57 13.42 6.03 10.64
N GLY A 58 12.68 5.07 11.17
CA GLY A 58 11.97 5.21 12.45
C GLY A 58 10.70 6.04 12.37
N GLN A 59 10.26 6.40 11.17
CA GLN A 59 9.05 7.19 10.94
C GLN A 59 8.15 6.52 9.92
N GLU A 60 6.86 6.83 9.98
CA GLU A 60 5.92 6.43 8.94
C GLU A 60 5.79 7.56 7.92
N HIS A 61 5.87 7.18 6.65
CA HIS A 61 5.68 8.11 5.53
C HIS A 61 4.43 7.73 4.78
N VAL A 62 3.55 8.69 4.55
CA VAL A 62 2.37 8.49 3.73
C VAL A 62 2.70 8.95 2.32
N VAL A 63 2.60 8.03 1.35
CA VAL A 63 2.84 8.35 -0.05
C VAL A 63 1.56 8.15 -0.85
N ARG A 64 1.35 8.99 -1.85
CA ARG A 64 0.14 8.96 -2.66
C ARG A 64 0.26 8.03 -3.86
N GLU A 65 1.46 7.78 -4.33
CA GLU A 65 1.74 6.87 -5.44
C GLU A 65 2.54 5.69 -4.93
N TYR A 66 2.08 4.48 -5.26
CA TYR A 66 2.65 3.23 -4.73
C TYR A 66 2.25 2.08 -5.64
N GLU A 67 2.74 0.90 -5.30
CA GLU A 67 2.32 -0.33 -5.95
C GLU A 67 1.63 -1.21 -4.92
N VAL A 68 0.65 -1.99 -5.37
CA VAL A 68 -0.12 -2.92 -4.52
C VAL A 68 0.11 -4.33 -5.00
N LEU A 69 0.28 -5.26 -4.07
CA LEU A 69 0.48 -6.67 -4.40
C LEU A 69 -0.84 -7.29 -4.83
N CYS A 70 -0.85 -7.85 -6.04
CA CYS A 70 -2.04 -8.46 -6.62
C CYS A 70 -1.78 -9.90 -7.04
N TRP A 71 -2.83 -10.69 -7.05
CA TRP A 71 -2.79 -12.02 -7.65
C TRP A 71 -2.72 -11.87 -9.16
N ARG A 72 -1.97 -12.74 -9.79
CA ARG A 72 -1.92 -12.81 -11.25
C ARG A 72 -3.19 -13.42 -11.82
#